data_64f465e6a39ab62f5f1da39bef12e007
#
_entry.id   64f465e6a39ab62f5f1da39bef12e007
#
_cell.length_a   1.000
_cell.length_b   1.000
_cell.length_c   1.000
_cell.angle_alpha   90.00
_cell.angle_beta   90.00
_cell.angle_gamma   90.00
#
_symmetry.space_group_name_H-M   'P 1'
#
loop_
_entity.id
_entity.type
_entity.pdbx_description
1 polymer ?
#
loop_
_entity_poly.entity_id
_entity_poly.type
_entity_poly.pdbx_seq_one_letter_code
_entity_poly.pdbx_strand_id
1 'polypeptide(L)'
;MPANIDAQALDIQPNWKTEFSRCINSTDELLNYLQLDPQQLSVSQQSALSFPMQVPWPFVRRMEIGNPDDPLLSQVLPVEAEMQPMPGFSPDPLKESDHNPVPGIVHKYHNRLLLIVSPQCAINCRYCFRRHFPYEENRQSKEQWQQALDYISSKPEINEVIFSGGDPLAANDKFLGWLTEQIANIPHIKRLRIHSRLP
;
A
#
# COMPACT_ATOMS: atom_id res chain seq x y z
N MET A 1 26.17 -3.04 -27.76
CA MET A 1 25.76 -1.63 -27.90
C MET A 1 24.54 -1.43 -27.01
N PRO A 2 24.53 -0.54 -26.05
CA PRO A 2 23.33 -0.30 -25.27
C PRO A 2 22.27 0.38 -26.14
N ALA A 3 21.04 -0.13 -26.07
CA ALA A 3 19.90 0.44 -26.77
C ALA A 3 19.68 1.88 -26.32
N ASN A 4 19.61 2.78 -27.29
CA ASN A 4 19.24 4.18 -27.10
C ASN A 4 17.80 4.21 -26.57
N ILE A 5 17.63 4.50 -25.29
CA ILE A 5 16.31 4.81 -24.72
C ILE A 5 15.98 6.20 -25.24
N ASP A 6 14.96 6.27 -26.09
CA ASP A 6 14.49 7.50 -26.73
C ASP A 6 14.09 8.52 -25.63
N ALA A 7 14.91 9.56 -25.48
CA ALA A 7 14.71 10.63 -24.47
C ALA A 7 13.45 11.47 -24.74
N GLN A 8 12.75 11.29 -25.85
CA GLN A 8 11.53 12.02 -26.20
C GLN A 8 10.26 11.45 -25.53
N ALA A 9 10.31 10.29 -24.87
CA ALA A 9 9.18 9.70 -24.14
C ALA A 9 9.01 10.26 -22.71
N LEU A 10 9.90 11.16 -22.27
CA LEU A 10 9.95 11.65 -20.88
C LEU A 10 9.21 12.97 -20.63
N ASP A 11 8.57 13.57 -21.64
CA ASP A 11 8.03 14.94 -21.52
C ASP A 11 6.51 15.02 -21.25
N ILE A 12 5.86 13.92 -21.00
CA ILE A 12 4.52 13.91 -20.42
C ILE A 12 4.63 13.16 -19.09
N GLN A 13 4.96 13.88 -18.02
CA GLN A 13 4.70 13.34 -16.68
C GLN A 13 3.16 13.28 -16.53
N PRO A 14 2.53 12.13 -16.72
CA PRO A 14 1.13 12.01 -16.41
C PRO A 14 1.00 12.37 -14.94
N ASN A 15 0.07 13.27 -14.62
CA ASN A 15 -0.26 13.57 -13.24
C ASN A 15 -0.53 12.24 -12.55
N TRP A 16 0.33 11.83 -11.62
CA TRP A 16 0.27 10.51 -10.96
C TRP A 16 -1.12 10.23 -10.37
N LYS A 17 -1.86 11.30 -9.97
CA LYS A 17 -3.26 11.19 -9.51
C LYS A 17 -4.20 10.72 -10.62
N THR A 18 -3.95 11.13 -11.86
CA THR A 18 -4.71 10.68 -13.02
C THR A 18 -4.41 9.20 -13.34
N GLU A 19 -3.15 8.80 -13.29
CA GLU A 19 -2.78 7.39 -13.46
C GLU A 19 -3.34 6.53 -12.34
N PHE A 20 -3.32 7.02 -11.10
CA PHE A 20 -3.90 6.37 -9.95
C PHE A 20 -5.43 6.17 -10.09
N SER A 21 -6.14 7.16 -10.66
CA SER A 21 -7.59 7.06 -10.90
C SER A 21 -7.98 6.13 -12.05
N ARG A 22 -7.02 5.73 -12.88
CA ARG A 22 -7.21 4.89 -14.07
C ARG A 22 -6.60 3.50 -13.93
N CYS A 23 -6.42 3.02 -12.70
CA CYS A 23 -5.91 1.67 -12.46
C CYS A 23 -6.84 0.61 -13.05
N ILE A 24 -6.25 -0.47 -13.55
CA ILE A 24 -6.96 -1.70 -13.87
C ILE A 24 -7.39 -2.36 -12.55
N ASN A 25 -8.69 -2.62 -12.44
CA ASN A 25 -9.29 -3.28 -11.27
C ASN A 25 -9.99 -4.60 -11.65
N SER A 26 -10.05 -4.91 -12.94
CA SER A 26 -10.66 -6.12 -13.49
C SER A 26 -9.58 -7.09 -13.94
N THR A 27 -9.68 -8.33 -13.48
CA THR A 27 -8.80 -9.43 -13.91
C THR A 27 -8.95 -9.69 -15.40
N ASP A 28 -10.20 -9.65 -15.91
CA ASP A 28 -10.47 -9.88 -17.33
C ASP A 28 -9.83 -8.79 -18.21
N GLU A 29 -9.89 -7.52 -17.78
CA GLU A 29 -9.25 -6.41 -18.49
C GLU A 29 -7.73 -6.61 -18.55
N LEU A 30 -7.11 -6.99 -17.43
CA LEU A 30 -5.66 -7.26 -17.38
C LEU A 30 -5.26 -8.40 -18.30
N LEU A 31 -5.95 -9.54 -18.21
CA LEU A 31 -5.62 -10.73 -19.01
C LEU A 31 -5.88 -10.51 -20.50
N ASN A 32 -6.97 -9.81 -20.85
CA ASN A 32 -7.23 -9.44 -22.25
C ASN A 32 -6.11 -8.55 -22.82
N TYR A 33 -5.64 -7.56 -22.04
CA TYR A 33 -4.52 -6.71 -22.47
C TYR A 33 -3.25 -7.53 -22.68
N LEU A 34 -2.96 -8.46 -21.75
CA LEU A 34 -1.78 -9.33 -21.82
C LEU A 34 -1.93 -10.51 -22.80
N GLN A 35 -3.08 -10.68 -23.44
CA GLN A 35 -3.40 -11.79 -24.34
C GLN A 35 -3.21 -13.18 -23.70
N LEU A 36 -3.63 -13.30 -22.43
CA LEU A 36 -3.52 -14.51 -21.63
C LEU A 36 -4.88 -15.20 -21.48
N ASP A 37 -4.87 -16.54 -21.51
CA ASP A 37 -6.05 -17.35 -21.26
C ASP A 37 -6.26 -17.52 -19.72
N PRO A 38 -7.40 -17.04 -19.16
CA PRO A 38 -7.70 -17.21 -17.74
C PRO A 38 -7.67 -18.65 -17.25
N GLN A 39 -7.99 -19.62 -18.12
CA GLN A 39 -8.04 -21.04 -17.77
C GLN A 39 -6.66 -21.62 -17.44
N GLN A 40 -5.59 -21.00 -17.93
CA GLN A 40 -4.21 -21.45 -17.72
C GLN A 40 -3.61 -20.91 -16.40
N LEU A 41 -4.27 -19.93 -15.77
CA LEU A 41 -3.69 -19.12 -14.68
C LEU A 41 -4.31 -19.35 -13.30
N SER A 42 -5.23 -20.30 -13.14
CA SER A 42 -5.94 -20.56 -11.86
C SER A 42 -6.47 -19.28 -11.19
N VAL A 43 -7.02 -18.37 -11.99
CA VAL A 43 -7.54 -17.08 -11.51
C VAL A 43 -8.71 -17.31 -10.55
N SER A 44 -8.73 -16.56 -9.44
CA SER A 44 -9.77 -16.67 -8.42
C SER A 44 -10.57 -15.38 -8.24
N GLN A 45 -11.84 -15.44 -8.57
CA GLN A 45 -12.79 -14.35 -8.27
C GLN A 45 -12.96 -14.15 -6.76
N GLN A 46 -12.95 -15.23 -5.97
CA GLN A 46 -13.06 -15.14 -4.51
C GLN A 46 -11.84 -14.43 -3.91
N SER A 47 -10.65 -14.71 -4.40
CA SER A 47 -9.43 -13.99 -4.01
C SER A 47 -9.49 -12.51 -4.40
N ALA A 48 -10.00 -12.20 -5.59
CA ALA A 48 -10.21 -10.82 -6.04
C ALA A 48 -11.22 -10.05 -5.19
N LEU A 49 -12.30 -10.70 -4.73
CA LEU A 49 -13.28 -10.10 -3.82
C LEU A 49 -12.72 -9.87 -2.42
N SER A 50 -11.91 -10.79 -1.89
CA SER A 50 -11.31 -10.68 -0.55
C SER A 50 -10.24 -9.61 -0.46
N PHE A 51 -9.50 -9.40 -1.54
CA PHE A 51 -8.49 -8.35 -1.68
C PHE A 51 -8.49 -7.85 -3.13
N PRO A 52 -9.18 -6.73 -3.41
CA PRO A 52 -9.37 -6.23 -4.76
C PRO A 52 -8.06 -5.99 -5.51
N MET A 53 -8.03 -6.34 -6.78
CA MET A 53 -6.92 -5.99 -7.65
C MET A 53 -6.93 -4.49 -7.94
N GLN A 54 -5.77 -3.87 -7.91
CA GLN A 54 -5.55 -2.49 -8.35
C GLN A 54 -4.13 -2.38 -8.92
N VAL A 55 -4.03 -2.06 -10.20
CA VAL A 55 -2.75 -2.02 -10.91
C VAL A 55 -2.72 -0.82 -11.87
N PRO A 56 -1.80 0.13 -11.73
CA PRO A 56 -1.70 1.28 -12.64
C PRO A 56 -1.09 0.88 -13.99
N TRP A 57 -1.54 1.54 -15.05
CA TRP A 57 -1.08 1.29 -16.41
C TRP A 57 0.45 1.33 -16.59
N PRO A 58 1.22 2.24 -15.98
CA PRO A 58 2.67 2.21 -16.10
C PRO A 58 3.32 0.93 -15.59
N PHE A 59 2.68 0.24 -14.60
CA PHE A 59 3.13 -1.06 -14.13
C PHE A 59 2.76 -2.18 -15.12
N VAL A 60 1.52 -2.18 -15.62
CA VAL A 60 1.02 -3.18 -16.58
C VAL A 60 1.81 -3.17 -17.88
N ARG A 61 2.17 -2.00 -18.40
CA ARG A 61 2.95 -1.86 -19.65
C ARG A 61 4.37 -2.41 -19.57
N ARG A 62 4.84 -2.78 -18.39
CA ARG A 62 6.14 -3.44 -18.17
C ARG A 62 6.04 -4.96 -18.18
N MET A 63 4.82 -5.50 -18.17
CA MET A 63 4.59 -6.94 -18.23
C MET A 63 4.78 -7.43 -19.67
N GLU A 64 5.27 -8.63 -19.83
CA GLU A 64 5.45 -9.27 -21.12
C GLU A 64 4.12 -9.84 -21.62
N ILE A 65 3.67 -9.40 -22.80
CA ILE A 65 2.44 -9.88 -23.43
C ILE A 65 2.61 -11.37 -23.80
N GLY A 66 1.60 -12.18 -23.46
CA GLY A 66 1.59 -13.62 -23.73
C GLY A 66 2.43 -14.46 -22.78
N ASN A 67 3.08 -13.87 -21.76
CA ASN A 67 3.87 -14.61 -20.79
C ASN A 67 3.07 -14.84 -19.47
N PRO A 68 2.56 -16.06 -19.21
CA PRO A 68 1.83 -16.37 -17.97
C PRO A 68 2.73 -16.38 -16.74
N ASP A 69 4.04 -16.53 -16.91
CA ASP A 69 5.04 -16.59 -15.83
C ASP A 69 5.72 -15.24 -15.56
N ASP A 70 5.17 -14.14 -16.09
CA ASP A 70 5.72 -12.80 -15.88
C ASP A 70 5.78 -12.46 -14.38
N PRO A 71 6.96 -12.07 -13.86
CA PRO A 71 7.13 -11.80 -12.42
C PRO A 71 6.35 -10.58 -11.91
N LEU A 72 5.96 -9.64 -12.77
CA LEU A 72 5.11 -8.52 -12.39
C LEU A 72 3.65 -8.94 -12.34
N LEU A 73 3.20 -9.79 -13.26
CA LEU A 73 1.86 -10.37 -13.25
C LEU A 73 1.62 -11.16 -11.96
N SER A 74 2.55 -12.01 -11.56
CA SER A 74 2.44 -12.82 -10.34
C SER A 74 2.29 -12.00 -9.04
N GLN A 75 2.72 -10.74 -9.05
CA GLN A 75 2.58 -9.84 -7.90
C GLN A 75 1.17 -9.29 -7.72
N VAL A 76 0.33 -9.33 -8.75
CA VAL A 76 -0.96 -8.61 -8.75
C VAL A 76 -2.15 -9.49 -9.13
N LEU A 77 -1.94 -10.62 -9.82
CA LEU A 77 -2.99 -11.52 -10.26
C LEU A 77 -3.58 -12.32 -9.08
N PRO A 78 -4.90 -12.23 -8.80
CA PRO A 78 -5.54 -13.04 -7.77
C PRO A 78 -5.65 -14.50 -8.23
N VAL A 79 -5.11 -15.42 -7.44
CA VAL A 79 -5.07 -16.86 -7.75
C VAL A 79 -5.73 -17.70 -6.65
N GLU A 80 -6.19 -18.90 -7.01
CA GLU A 80 -6.86 -19.83 -6.07
C GLU A 80 -5.99 -20.24 -4.90
N ALA A 81 -4.68 -20.37 -5.09
CA ALA A 81 -3.74 -20.74 -4.05
C ALA A 81 -3.79 -19.81 -2.83
N GLU A 82 -4.19 -18.54 -3.01
CA GLU A 82 -4.30 -17.57 -1.92
C GLU A 82 -5.43 -17.89 -0.92
N MET A 83 -6.40 -18.66 -1.34
CA MET A 83 -7.55 -19.04 -0.52
C MET A 83 -7.30 -20.30 0.31
N GLN A 84 -6.17 -20.98 0.09
CA GLN A 84 -5.82 -22.21 0.80
C GLN A 84 -5.12 -21.90 2.11
N PRO A 85 -5.61 -22.43 3.25
CA PRO A 85 -4.93 -22.31 4.52
C PRO A 85 -3.57 -23.01 4.46
N MET A 86 -2.52 -22.33 4.87
CA MET A 86 -1.18 -22.90 4.93
C MET A 86 -0.72 -23.01 6.40
N PRO A 87 -0.27 -24.21 6.87
CA PRO A 87 0.25 -24.35 8.22
C PRO A 87 1.41 -23.38 8.49
N GLY A 88 1.35 -22.71 9.64
CA GLY A 88 2.38 -21.73 10.03
C GLY A 88 2.19 -20.31 9.50
N PHE A 89 1.16 -20.07 8.67
CA PHE A 89 0.79 -18.73 8.19
C PHE A 89 -0.42 -18.18 8.95
N SER A 90 -0.49 -16.87 9.11
CA SER A 90 -1.55 -16.15 9.82
C SER A 90 -2.04 -14.97 8.99
N PRO A 91 -3.33 -14.60 9.08
CA PRO A 91 -3.85 -13.35 8.51
C PRO A 91 -3.20 -12.07 9.09
N ASP A 92 -2.70 -12.13 10.33
CA ASP A 92 -1.93 -11.06 10.97
C ASP A 92 -0.52 -11.55 11.34
N PRO A 93 0.38 -11.66 10.34
CA PRO A 93 1.72 -12.24 10.55
C PRO A 93 2.60 -11.41 11.47
N LEU A 94 2.31 -10.13 11.62
CA LEU A 94 3.06 -9.21 12.48
C LEU A 94 2.38 -8.95 13.82
N LYS A 95 1.18 -9.50 14.06
CA LYS A 95 0.36 -9.25 15.26
C LYS A 95 0.15 -7.75 15.50
N GLU A 96 -0.16 -7.01 14.44
CA GLU A 96 -0.37 -5.57 14.52
C GLU A 96 -1.67 -5.23 15.26
N SER A 97 -2.66 -6.12 15.23
CA SER A 97 -3.90 -5.98 16.00
C SER A 97 -3.66 -5.86 17.51
N ASP A 98 -2.67 -6.60 18.05
CA ASP A 98 -2.32 -6.57 19.48
C ASP A 98 -1.60 -5.27 19.89
N HIS A 99 -1.18 -4.48 18.92
CA HIS A 99 -0.36 -3.28 19.07
C HIS A 99 -1.02 -2.00 18.54
N ASN A 100 -2.35 -1.99 18.42
CA ASN A 100 -3.14 -0.87 17.93
C ASN A 100 -3.88 -0.18 19.11
N PRO A 101 -3.17 0.65 19.92
CA PRO A 101 -3.71 1.24 21.16
C PRO A 101 -4.79 2.29 20.93
N VAL A 102 -4.72 2.99 19.79
CA VAL A 102 -5.72 3.93 19.31
C VAL A 102 -5.81 3.82 17.78
N PRO A 103 -6.95 4.15 17.16
CA PRO A 103 -7.09 4.08 15.71
C PRO A 103 -5.95 4.79 14.98
N GLY A 104 -5.39 4.12 13.98
CA GLY A 104 -4.31 4.65 13.14
C GLY A 104 -2.91 4.58 13.73
N ILE A 105 -2.71 4.04 14.92
CA ILE A 105 -1.38 3.80 15.50
C ILE A 105 -1.10 2.31 15.62
N VAL A 106 0.08 1.89 15.14
CA VAL A 106 0.67 0.60 15.49
C VAL A 106 1.94 0.87 16.30
N HIS A 107 1.90 0.55 17.61
CA HIS A 107 2.98 0.81 18.57
C HIS A 107 3.53 -0.49 19.15
N LYS A 108 4.45 -1.11 18.42
CA LYS A 108 5.07 -2.38 18.78
C LYS A 108 6.43 -2.24 19.46
N TYR A 109 7.13 -1.13 19.23
CA TYR A 109 8.49 -0.92 19.69
C TYR A 109 8.57 0.27 20.65
N HIS A 110 9.36 0.17 21.70
CA HIS A 110 9.44 1.16 22.76
C HIS A 110 9.64 2.61 22.29
N ASN A 111 10.52 2.84 21.30
CA ASN A 111 10.95 4.19 20.90
C ASN A 111 10.40 4.67 19.56
N ARG A 112 9.52 3.90 18.90
CA ARG A 112 8.97 4.25 17.60
C ARG A 112 7.60 3.62 17.37
N LEU A 113 6.80 4.28 16.54
CA LEU A 113 5.50 3.77 16.12
C LEU A 113 5.24 4.03 14.63
N LEU A 114 4.26 3.32 14.10
CA LEU A 114 3.71 3.56 12.77
C LEU A 114 2.42 4.38 12.89
N LEU A 115 2.27 5.36 12.01
CA LEU A 115 0.99 6.02 11.72
C LEU A 115 0.41 5.45 10.42
N ILE A 116 -0.81 4.97 10.48
CA ILE A 116 -1.57 4.49 9.33
C ILE A 116 -2.20 5.70 8.63
N VAL A 117 -1.42 6.33 7.74
CA VAL A 117 -1.75 7.63 7.14
C VAL A 117 -2.80 7.50 6.04
N SER A 118 -2.75 6.41 5.27
CA SER A 118 -3.67 6.13 4.18
C SER A 118 -3.95 4.64 4.07
N PRO A 119 -5.19 4.22 3.85
CA PRO A 119 -5.51 2.81 3.56
C PRO A 119 -5.20 2.43 2.11
N GLN A 120 -4.94 3.40 1.24
CA GLN A 120 -4.78 3.20 -0.19
C GLN A 120 -3.34 2.90 -0.57
N CYS A 121 -3.16 2.06 -1.59
CA CYS A 121 -1.91 1.82 -2.30
C CYS A 121 -2.10 2.12 -3.79
N ALA A 122 -1.02 2.40 -4.52
CA ALA A 122 -1.09 2.46 -5.98
C ALA A 122 -1.28 1.07 -6.59
N ILE A 123 -0.69 0.04 -5.95
CA ILE A 123 -0.76 -1.35 -6.37
C ILE A 123 -1.16 -2.21 -5.17
N ASN A 124 -2.18 -3.04 -5.33
CA ASN A 124 -2.56 -4.02 -4.33
C ASN A 124 -1.77 -5.32 -4.56
N CYS A 125 -0.58 -5.39 -3.96
CA CYS A 125 0.33 -6.53 -4.10
C CYS A 125 -0.24 -7.78 -3.43
N ARG A 126 -0.28 -8.92 -4.13
CA ARG A 126 -0.84 -10.18 -3.59
C ARG A 126 -0.10 -10.70 -2.35
N TYR A 127 1.18 -10.39 -2.22
CA TYR A 127 2.00 -10.71 -1.04
C TYR A 127 1.93 -9.67 0.08
N CYS A 128 0.93 -8.78 0.08
CA CYS A 128 0.79 -7.75 1.10
C CYS A 128 0.51 -8.40 2.47
N PHE A 129 1.40 -8.19 3.44
CA PHE A 129 1.23 -8.70 4.80
C PHE A 129 0.08 -8.01 5.57
N ARG A 130 -0.37 -6.85 5.09
CA ARG A 130 -1.49 -6.09 5.63
C ARG A 130 -2.78 -6.26 4.83
N ARG A 131 -2.91 -7.28 3.98
CA ARG A 131 -4.14 -7.49 3.19
C ARG A 131 -5.40 -7.70 4.05
N HIS A 132 -5.23 -8.16 5.28
CA HIS A 132 -6.29 -8.38 6.27
C HIS A 132 -6.28 -7.35 7.40
N PHE A 133 -5.47 -6.30 7.31
CA PHE A 133 -5.44 -5.24 8.31
C PHE A 133 -6.77 -4.48 8.32
N PRO A 134 -7.37 -4.19 9.49
CA PRO A 134 -8.68 -3.56 9.61
C PRO A 134 -8.60 -2.05 9.32
N TYR A 135 -8.39 -1.69 8.05
CA TYR A 135 -8.23 -0.30 7.62
C TYR A 135 -9.46 0.57 7.92
N GLU A 136 -10.68 0.02 7.86
CA GLU A 136 -11.89 0.77 8.15
C GLU A 136 -11.94 1.22 9.63
N GLU A 137 -11.50 0.37 10.55
CA GLU A 137 -11.41 0.68 11.98
C GLU A 137 -10.29 1.69 12.27
N ASN A 138 -9.30 1.78 11.39
CA ASN A 138 -8.15 2.67 11.45
C ASN A 138 -8.29 3.89 10.54
N ARG A 139 -9.45 4.08 9.89
CA ARG A 139 -9.76 5.27 9.12
C ARG A 139 -10.08 6.43 10.03
N GLN A 140 -9.23 7.44 10.05
CA GLN A 140 -9.28 8.49 11.05
C GLN A 140 -10.15 9.66 10.63
N SER A 141 -11.07 10.08 11.52
CA SER A 141 -11.68 11.38 11.51
C SER A 141 -10.68 12.44 12.02
N LYS A 142 -11.05 13.71 11.94
CA LYS A 142 -10.22 14.80 12.47
C LYS A 142 -9.97 14.65 13.98
N GLU A 143 -10.97 14.21 14.72
CA GLU A 143 -10.91 13.99 16.17
C GLU A 143 -9.99 12.81 16.52
N GLN A 144 -10.04 11.75 15.71
CA GLN A 144 -9.17 10.58 15.90
C GLN A 144 -7.71 10.89 15.61
N TRP A 145 -7.43 11.80 14.65
CA TRP A 145 -6.08 12.32 14.44
C TRP A 145 -5.56 13.05 15.66
N GLN A 146 -6.41 13.83 16.33
CA GLN A 146 -6.01 14.49 17.59
C GLN A 146 -5.69 13.47 18.68
N GLN A 147 -6.49 12.42 18.82
CA GLN A 147 -6.20 11.33 19.77
C GLN A 147 -4.86 10.64 19.49
N ALA A 148 -4.55 10.41 18.21
CA ALA A 148 -3.26 9.84 17.82
C ALA A 148 -2.08 10.77 18.19
N LEU A 149 -2.22 12.07 17.95
CA LEU A 149 -1.21 13.09 18.29
C LEU A 149 -1.06 13.22 19.82
N ASP A 150 -2.15 13.19 20.57
CA ASP A 150 -2.15 13.22 22.04
C ASP A 150 -1.48 11.97 22.61
N TYR A 151 -1.74 10.80 22.01
CA TYR A 151 -1.06 9.57 22.38
C TYR A 151 0.45 9.69 22.20
N ILE A 152 0.91 10.17 21.04
CA ILE A 152 2.35 10.37 20.78
C ILE A 152 2.94 11.36 21.78
N SER A 153 2.27 12.50 22.01
CA SER A 153 2.74 13.54 22.91
C SER A 153 2.86 13.08 24.36
N SER A 154 2.01 12.14 24.78
CA SER A 154 2.02 11.57 26.14
C SER A 154 3.14 10.54 26.37
N LYS A 155 3.91 10.17 25.35
CA LYS A 155 4.90 9.09 25.34
C LYS A 155 6.31 9.61 25.02
N PRO A 156 7.02 10.22 26.00
CA PRO A 156 8.33 10.84 25.76
C PRO A 156 9.43 9.85 25.33
N GLU A 157 9.23 8.57 25.55
CA GLU A 157 10.10 7.51 25.06
C GLU A 157 10.08 7.35 23.54
N ILE A 158 9.00 7.77 22.85
CA ILE A 158 8.90 7.71 21.40
C ILE A 158 9.72 8.86 20.80
N ASN A 159 10.69 8.55 20.00
CA ASN A 159 11.52 9.54 19.30
C ASN A 159 11.46 9.44 17.78
N GLU A 160 10.72 8.46 17.25
CA GLU A 160 10.56 8.24 15.82
C GLU A 160 9.11 7.91 15.48
N VAL A 161 8.58 8.63 14.50
CA VAL A 161 7.27 8.37 13.90
C VAL A 161 7.48 7.92 12.45
N ILE A 162 6.77 6.88 12.03
CA ILE A 162 6.88 6.31 10.70
C ILE A 162 5.51 6.40 10.01
N PHE A 163 5.41 7.18 8.95
CA PHE A 163 4.23 7.20 8.09
C PHE A 163 4.16 5.90 7.28
N SER A 164 3.04 5.21 7.37
CA SER A 164 2.80 3.91 6.78
C SER A 164 1.29 3.74 6.46
N GLY A 165 0.81 2.52 6.38
CA GLY A 165 -0.57 2.17 6.06
C GLY A 165 -0.61 1.23 4.86
N GLY A 166 -1.45 1.55 3.89
CA GLY A 166 -1.29 1.12 2.51
C GLY A 166 -0.04 1.80 1.96
N ASP A 167 -0.19 3.00 1.42
CA ASP A 167 0.95 3.85 1.07
C ASP A 167 0.68 5.30 1.53
N PRO A 168 1.50 5.89 2.40
CA PRO A 168 1.26 7.23 2.92
C PRO A 168 1.30 8.32 1.84
N LEU A 169 2.07 8.13 0.74
CA LEU A 169 2.13 9.10 -0.36
C LEU A 169 0.90 9.05 -1.28
N ALA A 170 -0.02 8.09 -1.08
CA ALA A 170 -1.34 8.13 -1.68
C ALA A 170 -2.25 9.23 -1.07
N ALA A 171 -1.91 9.73 0.12
CA ALA A 171 -2.58 10.87 0.72
C ALA A 171 -2.25 12.18 -0.01
N ASN A 172 -3.09 13.21 0.18
CA ASN A 172 -2.84 14.52 -0.44
C ASN A 172 -1.77 15.33 0.31
N ASP A 173 -1.04 16.16 -0.41
CA ASP A 173 0.10 16.93 0.10
C ASP A 173 -0.28 17.88 1.23
N LYS A 174 -1.48 18.48 1.17
CA LYS A 174 -1.98 19.39 2.21
C LYS A 174 -2.14 18.66 3.55
N PHE A 175 -2.67 17.44 3.51
CA PHE A 175 -2.82 16.61 4.70
C PHE A 175 -1.47 16.12 5.22
N LEU A 176 -0.58 15.66 4.34
CA LEU A 176 0.77 15.24 4.72
C LEU A 176 1.58 16.38 5.35
N GLY A 177 1.49 17.58 4.76
CA GLY A 177 2.12 18.79 5.30
C GLY A 177 1.61 19.11 6.71
N TRP A 178 0.29 19.15 6.89
CA TRP A 178 -0.33 19.38 8.20
C TRP A 178 0.12 18.35 9.23
N LEU A 179 0.06 17.05 8.89
CA LEU A 179 0.43 15.98 9.81
C LEU A 179 1.92 16.05 10.18
N THR A 180 2.77 16.35 9.22
CA THR A 180 4.21 16.57 9.44
C THR A 180 4.47 17.71 10.41
N GLU A 181 3.78 18.84 10.25
CA GLU A 181 3.85 19.98 11.19
C GLU A 181 3.43 19.57 12.61
N GLN A 182 2.31 18.85 12.75
CA GLN A 182 1.86 18.40 14.07
C GLN A 182 2.90 17.52 14.75
N ILE A 183 3.49 16.58 14.02
CA ILE A 183 4.54 15.69 14.55
C ILE A 183 5.81 16.47 14.88
N ALA A 184 6.22 17.42 14.04
CA ALA A 184 7.41 18.25 14.26
C ALA A 184 7.29 19.15 15.51
N ASN A 185 6.09 19.52 15.92
CA ASN A 185 5.83 20.31 17.11
C ASN A 185 5.90 19.49 18.42
N ILE A 186 6.04 18.15 18.36
CA ILE A 186 6.20 17.31 19.56
C ILE A 186 7.69 17.26 19.93
N PRO A 187 8.10 17.82 21.09
CA PRO A 187 9.53 18.12 21.40
C PRO A 187 10.45 16.90 21.44
N HIS A 188 9.93 15.73 21.81
CA HIS A 188 10.72 14.50 21.93
C HIS A 188 10.85 13.72 20.62
N ILE A 189 10.06 14.03 19.60
CA ILE A 189 10.18 13.42 18.28
C ILE A 189 11.38 14.00 17.56
N LYS A 190 12.29 13.12 17.14
CA LYS A 190 13.56 13.49 16.48
C LYS A 190 13.63 13.02 15.04
N ARG A 191 12.78 12.07 14.65
CA ARG A 191 12.79 11.48 13.32
C ARG A 191 11.38 11.24 12.83
N LEU A 192 11.13 11.67 11.58
CA LEU A 192 9.98 11.27 10.77
C LEU A 192 10.51 10.43 9.62
N ARG A 193 9.91 9.26 9.41
CA ARG A 193 10.23 8.38 8.31
C ARG A 193 8.97 8.11 7.49
N ILE A 194 9.13 7.91 6.20
CA ILE A 194 8.03 7.57 5.28
C ILE A 194 8.35 6.21 4.66
N HIS A 195 7.45 5.25 4.81
CA HIS A 195 7.52 3.97 4.13
C HIS A 195 6.56 3.97 2.95
N SER A 196 7.08 4.16 1.75
CA SER A 196 6.31 4.27 0.52
C SER A 196 6.87 3.40 -0.59
N ARG A 197 6.01 3.05 -1.55
CA ARG A 197 6.33 2.44 -2.84
C ARG A 197 5.95 3.36 -4.01
N LEU A 198 5.58 4.61 -3.72
CA LEU A 198 5.12 5.65 -4.65
C LEU A 198 6.10 6.83 -4.84
N PRO A 199 7.40 6.73 -4.55
CA PRO A 199 8.31 7.85 -4.80
C PRO A 199 8.49 8.13 -6.30
#